data_4aa29c753e6fec7eb710e648c38e73a4
#
_entry.id   4aa29c753e6fec7eb710e648c38e73a4
#
_cell.length_a   1.000
_cell.length_b   1.000
_cell.length_c   1.000
_cell.angle_alpha   90.00
_cell.angle_beta   90.00
_cell.angle_gamma   90.00
#
_symmetry.space_group_name_H-M   'P 1'
#
loop_
_entity.id
_entity.type
_entity.pdbx_description
1 polymer ?
#
loop_
_entity_poly.entity_id
_entity_poly.type
_entity_poly.pdbx_seq_one_letter_code
_entity_poly.pdbx_strand_id
1 'polypeptide(L)'
;MPRRQEVLTWEDVNALMDHLLPQMQGAFDALLMITRGGIIPGGMIAEAMDITYILTAAVRFSTELTDKRLAWPTFLQFPEDSLLKDRRVLIVDDIWGSGRTITTVIGRVEACGARVETAVLHYKPGSSLFKQSGPTYYAAITDALIVYPWETGRGMQGVPLPGLTPI
;
A
#
# COMPACT_ATOMS: atom_id res chain seq x y z
N MET A 1 -24.33 -9.99 8.46
CA MET A 1 -24.64 -8.64 7.95
C MET A 1 -23.71 -8.33 6.80
N PRO A 2 -24.19 -7.73 5.70
CA PRO A 2 -23.32 -7.31 4.63
C PRO A 2 -22.30 -6.31 5.18
N ARG A 3 -21.01 -6.47 4.82
CA ARG A 3 -19.97 -5.50 5.19
C ARG A 3 -20.30 -4.17 4.53
N ARG A 4 -20.24 -3.07 5.29
CA ARG A 4 -20.36 -1.71 4.75
C ARG A 4 -19.31 -1.54 3.65
N GLN A 5 -19.73 -1.03 2.50
CA GLN A 5 -18.85 -0.74 1.37
C GLN A 5 -18.78 0.77 1.17
N GLU A 6 -17.59 1.27 0.92
CA GLU A 6 -17.34 2.67 0.57
C GLU A 6 -16.60 2.73 -0.76
N VAL A 7 -17.20 3.40 -1.73
CA VAL A 7 -16.61 3.63 -3.06
C VAL A 7 -16.05 5.05 -3.06
N LEU A 8 -14.74 5.17 -3.21
CA LEU A 8 -14.05 6.44 -3.15
C LEU A 8 -13.92 7.09 -4.53
N THR A 9 -13.97 8.40 -4.53
CA THR A 9 -13.62 9.27 -5.66
C THR A 9 -12.15 9.66 -5.61
N TRP A 10 -11.64 10.27 -6.68
CA TRP A 10 -10.31 10.89 -6.68
C TRP A 10 -10.19 12.07 -5.70
N GLU A 11 -11.30 12.79 -5.47
CA GLU A 11 -11.36 13.86 -4.47
C GLU A 11 -11.18 13.30 -3.05
N ASP A 12 -11.81 12.16 -2.75
CA ASP A 12 -11.62 11.46 -1.47
C ASP A 12 -10.16 11.03 -1.29
N VAL A 13 -9.53 10.51 -2.35
CA VAL A 13 -8.10 10.13 -2.31
C VAL A 13 -7.22 11.35 -2.05
N ASN A 14 -7.48 12.48 -2.70
CA ASN A 14 -6.74 13.71 -2.45
C ASN A 14 -6.90 14.19 -1.00
N ALA A 15 -8.12 14.14 -0.45
CA ALA A 15 -8.36 14.49 0.95
C ALA A 15 -7.61 13.56 1.92
N LEU A 16 -7.53 12.25 1.62
CA LEU A 16 -6.73 11.30 2.40
C LEU A 16 -5.24 11.64 2.33
N MET A 17 -4.73 12.01 1.15
CA MET A 17 -3.34 12.44 0.98
C MET A 17 -3.04 13.72 1.76
N ASP A 18 -3.92 14.71 1.71
CA ASP A 18 -3.78 15.96 2.47
C ASP A 18 -3.70 15.70 3.98
N HIS A 19 -4.34 14.63 4.45
CA HIS A 19 -4.28 14.21 5.85
C HIS A 19 -3.04 13.36 6.18
N LEU A 20 -2.55 12.56 5.23
CA LEU A 20 -1.43 11.65 5.41
C LEU A 20 -0.08 12.35 5.34
N LEU A 21 0.12 13.20 4.31
CA LEU A 21 1.41 13.82 4.03
C LEU A 21 2.00 14.63 5.20
N PRO A 22 1.22 15.44 5.94
CA PRO A 22 1.75 16.22 7.06
C PRO A 22 2.25 15.36 8.25
N GLN A 23 1.86 14.09 8.33
CA GLN A 23 2.31 13.17 9.38
C GLN A 23 3.75 12.72 9.14
N MET A 24 4.19 12.65 7.88
CA MET A 24 5.50 12.16 7.49
C MET A 24 6.53 13.28 7.57
N GLN A 25 7.50 13.14 8.48
CA GLN A 25 8.54 14.15 8.69
C GLN A 25 9.92 13.61 8.35
N GLY A 26 10.77 14.51 7.85
CA GLY A 26 12.14 14.20 7.46
C GLY A 26 12.23 13.51 6.09
N ALA A 27 13.45 13.32 5.61
CA ALA A 27 13.74 12.72 4.33
C ALA A 27 13.74 11.19 4.41
N PHE A 28 13.14 10.54 3.44
CA PHE A 28 13.30 9.11 3.18
C PHE A 28 14.34 8.92 2.06
N ASP A 29 15.20 7.92 2.23
CA ASP A 29 16.23 7.59 1.23
C ASP A 29 15.65 6.80 0.06
N ALA A 30 14.54 6.09 0.29
CA ALA A 30 13.85 5.30 -0.72
C ALA A 30 12.37 5.14 -0.36
N LEU A 31 11.55 4.97 -1.38
CA LEU A 31 10.15 4.58 -1.27
C LEU A 31 9.97 3.21 -1.92
N LEU A 32 9.35 2.26 -1.20
CA LEU A 32 9.05 0.93 -1.68
C LEU A 32 7.55 0.76 -1.79
N MET A 33 7.04 0.65 -3.01
CA MET A 33 5.62 0.43 -3.28
C MET A 33 5.29 -1.06 -3.27
N ILE A 34 4.30 -1.47 -2.48
CA ILE A 34 3.75 -2.82 -2.56
C ILE A 34 2.77 -2.86 -3.74
N THR A 35 3.06 -3.68 -4.72
CA THR A 35 2.21 -3.77 -5.90
C THR A 35 1.03 -4.72 -5.61
N ARG A 36 -0.15 -4.38 -6.08
CA ARG A 36 -0.53 -3.23 -6.91
C ARG A 36 -1.03 -2.05 -6.10
N GLY A 37 -1.58 -2.29 -4.90
CA GLY A 37 -2.27 -1.28 -4.09
C GLY A 37 -1.45 -0.03 -3.79
N GLY A 38 -0.16 -0.20 -3.53
CA GLY A 38 0.74 0.89 -3.21
C GLY A 38 1.23 1.75 -4.39
N ILE A 39 0.91 1.37 -5.64
CA ILE A 39 1.44 2.09 -6.82
C ILE A 39 0.91 3.52 -6.87
N ILE A 40 -0.40 3.70 -6.80
CA ILE A 40 -1.01 5.03 -6.88
C ILE A 40 -0.65 5.91 -5.68
N PRO A 41 -0.93 5.48 -4.44
CA PRO A 41 -0.57 6.31 -3.28
C PRO A 41 0.94 6.51 -3.16
N GLY A 42 1.75 5.51 -3.50
CA GLY A 42 3.20 5.63 -3.51
C GLY A 42 3.70 6.66 -4.50
N GLY A 43 3.16 6.70 -5.73
CA GLY A 43 3.47 7.73 -6.71
C GLY A 43 3.11 9.13 -6.24
N MET A 44 1.93 9.31 -5.65
CA MET A 44 1.50 10.60 -5.09
C MET A 44 2.40 11.08 -3.95
N ILE A 45 2.80 10.17 -3.05
CA ILE A 45 3.73 10.46 -1.96
C ILE A 45 5.11 10.83 -2.50
N ALA A 46 5.61 10.05 -3.47
CA ALA A 46 6.93 10.28 -4.08
C ALA A 46 7.03 11.69 -4.69
N GLU A 47 6.02 12.10 -5.46
CA GLU A 47 5.95 13.45 -6.03
C GLU A 47 5.87 14.53 -4.95
N ALA A 48 4.99 14.35 -3.96
CA ALA A 48 4.78 15.35 -2.91
C ALA A 48 6.00 15.55 -2.01
N MET A 49 6.81 14.50 -1.79
CA MET A 49 7.98 14.50 -0.91
C MET A 49 9.31 14.56 -1.65
N ASP A 50 9.29 14.70 -2.98
CA ASP A 50 10.48 14.68 -3.85
C ASP A 50 11.37 13.44 -3.65
N ILE A 51 10.73 12.26 -3.52
CA ILE A 51 11.44 10.99 -3.38
C ILE A 51 11.63 10.40 -4.78
N THR A 52 12.87 10.38 -5.26
CA THR A 52 13.20 9.87 -6.61
C THR A 52 13.68 8.42 -6.62
N TYR A 53 14.10 7.88 -5.46
CA TYR A 53 14.57 6.51 -5.36
C TYR A 53 13.40 5.58 -5.04
N ILE A 54 12.77 5.04 -6.10
CA ILE A 54 11.53 4.28 -6.02
C ILE A 54 11.79 2.82 -6.34
N LEU A 55 11.33 1.94 -5.45
CA LEU A 55 11.44 0.49 -5.55
C LEU A 55 10.04 -0.13 -5.47
N THR A 56 9.91 -1.38 -5.89
CA THR A 56 8.65 -2.12 -5.82
C THR A 56 8.86 -3.51 -5.21
N ALA A 57 7.83 -4.01 -4.53
CA ALA A 57 7.76 -5.38 -4.05
C ALA A 57 6.39 -5.99 -4.36
N ALA A 58 6.38 -7.27 -4.73
CA ALA A 58 5.18 -8.04 -4.96
C ALA A 58 5.22 -9.33 -4.17
N VAL A 59 4.18 -9.57 -3.36
CA VAL A 59 4.06 -10.77 -2.53
C VAL A 59 2.76 -11.49 -2.85
N ARG A 60 2.84 -12.80 -2.99
CA ARG A 60 1.68 -13.68 -3.11
C ARG A 60 1.67 -14.69 -1.96
N PHE A 61 0.49 -14.98 -1.44
CA PHE A 61 0.27 -16.08 -0.52
C PHE A 61 -0.40 -17.24 -1.26
N SER A 62 0.04 -18.48 -0.98
CA SER A 62 -0.58 -19.66 -1.56
C SER A 62 -2.07 -19.73 -1.18
N THR A 63 -2.92 -20.03 -2.17
CA THR A 63 -4.37 -20.18 -1.99
C THR A 63 -4.79 -21.63 -1.82
N GLU A 64 -3.86 -22.57 -1.95
CA GLU A 64 -4.12 -24.03 -1.93
C GLU A 64 -4.34 -24.61 -0.52
N LEU A 65 -4.00 -23.83 0.51
CA LEU A 65 -4.17 -24.27 1.90
C LEU A 65 -5.57 -23.90 2.42
N THR A 66 -6.21 -24.87 3.06
CA THR A 66 -7.51 -24.71 3.74
C THR A 66 -7.45 -23.65 4.85
N ASP A 67 -6.32 -23.52 5.54
CA ASP A 67 -6.06 -22.43 6.48
C ASP A 67 -5.14 -21.38 5.85
N LYS A 68 -5.75 -20.27 5.41
CA LYS A 68 -5.03 -19.13 4.82
C LYS A 68 -3.97 -18.52 5.75
N ARG A 69 -4.05 -18.78 7.06
CA ARG A 69 -3.06 -18.30 8.05
C ARG A 69 -1.73 -19.03 7.96
N LEU A 70 -1.74 -20.24 7.42
CA LEU A 70 -0.56 -21.09 7.23
C LEU A 70 0.10 -20.91 5.86
N ALA A 71 -0.49 -20.11 4.97
CA ALA A 71 0.07 -19.88 3.64
C ALA A 71 1.42 -19.15 3.72
N TRP A 72 2.45 -19.73 3.10
CA TRP A 72 3.77 -19.12 2.98
C TRP A 72 3.76 -17.98 1.97
N PRO A 73 4.44 -16.86 2.26
CA PRO A 73 4.61 -15.80 1.28
C PRO A 73 5.60 -16.19 0.18
N THR A 74 5.29 -15.85 -1.05
CA THR A 74 6.20 -15.91 -2.18
C THR A 74 6.43 -14.50 -2.70
N PHE A 75 7.69 -14.06 -2.71
CA PHE A 75 8.04 -12.81 -3.36
C PHE A 75 8.10 -13.04 -4.87
N LEU A 76 7.19 -12.40 -5.60
CA LEU A 76 7.21 -12.40 -7.07
C LEU A 76 8.20 -11.37 -7.60
N GLN A 77 8.42 -10.32 -6.83
CA GLN A 77 9.37 -9.26 -7.08
C GLN A 77 9.84 -8.70 -5.74
N PHE A 78 11.14 -8.45 -5.64
CA PHE A 78 11.75 -7.74 -4.52
C PHE A 78 13.06 -7.12 -4.99
N PRO A 79 13.44 -5.91 -4.54
CA PRO A 79 14.70 -5.29 -4.90
C PRO A 79 15.89 -6.03 -4.31
N GLU A 80 17.06 -5.87 -4.92
CA GLU A 80 18.30 -6.38 -4.35
C GLU A 80 18.61 -5.75 -2.99
N ASP A 81 19.17 -6.54 -2.07
CA ASP A 81 19.46 -6.12 -0.70
C ASP A 81 20.36 -4.87 -0.63
N SER A 82 21.31 -4.74 -1.57
CA SER A 82 22.21 -3.59 -1.70
C SER A 82 21.46 -2.26 -1.94
N LEU A 83 20.29 -2.31 -2.55
CA LEU A 83 19.47 -1.12 -2.81
C LEU A 83 18.72 -0.62 -1.56
N LEU A 84 18.66 -1.44 -0.52
CA LEU A 84 17.92 -1.14 0.71
C LEU A 84 18.83 -0.90 1.92
N LYS A 85 20.01 -1.53 1.91
CA LYS A 85 20.93 -1.52 3.04
C LYS A 85 21.25 -0.10 3.51
N ASP A 86 21.20 0.09 4.83
CA ASP A 86 21.50 1.35 5.56
C ASP A 86 20.57 2.52 5.19
N ARG A 87 19.48 2.29 4.46
CA ARG A 87 18.53 3.33 4.05
C ARG A 87 17.36 3.46 5.03
N ARG A 88 16.79 4.66 5.07
CA ARG A 88 15.48 4.92 5.65
C ARG A 88 14.43 4.75 4.54
N VAL A 89 13.66 3.68 4.63
CA VAL A 89 12.72 3.24 3.58
C VAL A 89 11.29 3.47 4.03
N LEU A 90 10.51 4.16 3.21
CA LEU A 90 9.06 4.26 3.36
C LEU A 90 8.39 3.17 2.53
N ILE A 91 7.73 2.22 3.18
CA ILE A 91 6.91 1.21 2.53
C ILE A 91 5.49 1.73 2.39
N VAL A 92 4.93 1.68 1.18
CA VAL A 92 3.58 2.20 0.88
C VAL A 92 2.69 1.11 0.33
N ASP A 93 1.48 1.04 0.87
CA ASP A 93 0.35 0.27 0.34
C ASP A 93 -0.91 1.14 0.42
N ASP A 94 -2.02 0.72 -0.20
CA ASP A 94 -3.29 1.45 -0.11
C ASP A 94 -3.99 1.18 1.22
N ILE A 95 -3.95 -0.05 1.71
CA ILE A 95 -4.67 -0.46 2.91
C ILE A 95 -3.91 -1.49 3.77
N TRP A 96 -3.88 -1.26 5.06
CA TRP A 96 -3.52 -2.28 6.04
C TRP A 96 -4.78 -3.00 6.50
N GLY A 97 -5.12 -4.09 5.83
CA GLY A 97 -6.23 -4.98 6.22
C GLY A 97 -5.77 -6.03 7.24
N SER A 98 -5.50 -7.26 6.79
CA SER A 98 -4.93 -8.29 7.69
C SER A 98 -3.51 -7.98 8.15
N GLY A 99 -2.80 -7.14 7.44
CA GLY A 99 -1.41 -6.78 7.68
C GLY A 99 -0.38 -7.80 7.18
N ARG A 100 -0.81 -8.94 6.63
CA ARG A 100 0.12 -10.03 6.23
C ARG A 100 1.13 -9.59 5.18
N THR A 101 0.66 -8.95 4.12
CA THR A 101 1.52 -8.52 3.01
C THR A 101 2.55 -7.50 3.48
N ILE A 102 2.09 -6.44 4.10
CA ILE A 102 2.97 -5.34 4.52
C ILE A 102 3.96 -5.79 5.61
N THR A 103 3.52 -6.62 6.57
CA THR A 103 4.41 -7.16 7.62
C THR A 103 5.47 -8.09 7.03
N THR A 104 5.12 -8.89 6.02
CA THR A 104 6.08 -9.74 5.29
C THR A 104 7.14 -8.88 4.59
N VAL A 105 6.72 -7.79 3.94
CA VAL A 105 7.64 -6.87 3.26
C VAL A 105 8.52 -6.13 4.28
N ILE A 106 7.96 -5.65 5.39
CA ILE A 106 8.71 -5.02 6.49
C ILE A 106 9.85 -5.95 6.93
N GLY A 107 9.53 -7.19 7.30
CA GLY A 107 10.53 -8.13 7.80
C GLY A 107 11.65 -8.41 6.78
N ARG A 108 11.31 -8.48 5.48
CA ARG A 108 12.31 -8.70 4.43
C ARG A 108 13.19 -7.46 4.20
N VAL A 109 12.63 -6.26 4.28
CA VAL A 109 13.38 -4.99 4.14
C VAL A 109 14.30 -4.77 5.35
N GLU A 110 13.81 -5.00 6.57
CA GLU A 110 14.62 -4.92 7.80
C GLU A 110 15.78 -5.93 7.79
N ALA A 111 15.55 -7.13 7.25
CA ALA A 111 16.60 -8.14 7.10
C ALA A 111 17.73 -7.71 6.15
N CYS A 112 17.48 -6.74 5.27
CA CYS A 112 18.53 -6.11 4.44
C CYS A 112 19.33 -5.03 5.18
N GLY A 113 19.00 -4.73 6.46
CA GLY A 113 19.65 -3.68 7.25
C GLY A 113 19.07 -2.29 7.03
N ALA A 114 17.84 -2.17 6.50
CA ALA A 114 17.15 -0.91 6.34
C ALA A 114 16.37 -0.52 7.62
N ARG A 115 16.09 0.77 7.76
CA ARG A 115 15.13 1.31 8.73
C ARG A 115 13.80 1.53 8.02
N VAL A 116 12.72 0.97 8.55
CA VAL A 116 11.44 0.92 7.88
C VAL A 116 10.39 1.76 8.60
N GLU A 117 9.68 2.56 7.82
CA GLU A 117 8.41 3.18 8.20
C GLU A 117 7.38 2.84 7.14
N THR A 118 6.10 2.87 7.51
CA THR A 118 5.01 2.44 6.62
C THR A 118 3.94 3.51 6.50
N ALA A 119 3.39 3.67 5.30
CA ALA A 119 2.27 4.56 5.04
C ALA A 119 1.16 3.84 4.29
N VAL A 120 -0.07 4.02 4.73
CA VAL A 120 -1.27 3.51 4.06
C VAL A 120 -2.38 4.56 4.08
N LEU A 121 -3.27 4.51 3.10
CA LEU A 121 -4.46 5.37 3.12
C LEU A 121 -5.43 4.94 4.22
N HIS A 122 -5.70 3.64 4.30
CA HIS A 122 -6.63 3.10 5.30
C HIS A 122 -5.99 2.05 6.20
N TYR A 123 -6.32 2.12 7.47
CA TYR A 123 -5.96 1.12 8.47
C TYR A 123 -7.21 0.44 9.03
N LYS A 124 -7.21 -0.90 9.07
CA LYS A 124 -8.29 -1.74 9.63
C LYS A 124 -7.82 -2.51 10.87
N PRO A 125 -7.75 -1.88 12.04
CA PRO A 125 -7.27 -2.54 13.25
C PRO A 125 -8.10 -3.77 13.63
N GLY A 126 -9.41 -3.75 13.35
CA GLY A 126 -10.31 -4.88 13.60
C GLY A 126 -10.00 -6.13 12.76
N SER A 127 -9.47 -5.94 11.57
CA SER A 127 -9.11 -7.02 10.63
C SER A 127 -7.64 -7.45 10.74
N SER A 128 -6.79 -6.65 11.41
CA SER A 128 -5.37 -6.94 11.54
C SER A 128 -5.13 -8.20 12.35
N LEU A 129 -4.27 -9.07 11.85
CA LEU A 129 -3.77 -10.25 12.57
C LEU A 129 -2.68 -9.88 13.58
N PHE A 130 -2.07 -8.72 13.42
CA PHE A 130 -0.97 -8.20 14.24
C PHE A 130 -1.51 -7.15 15.20
N LYS A 131 -1.95 -7.59 16.39
CA LYS A 131 -2.64 -6.71 17.37
C LYS A 131 -1.72 -5.68 18.04
N GLN A 132 -0.40 -5.95 18.02
CA GLN A 132 0.61 -5.06 18.65
C GLN A 132 1.38 -4.22 17.64
N SER A 133 1.06 -4.33 16.35
CA SER A 133 1.69 -3.55 15.30
C SER A 133 0.66 -3.02 14.31
N GLY A 134 0.99 -1.89 13.71
CA GLY A 134 0.17 -1.21 12.71
C GLY A 134 1.04 -0.33 11.83
N PRO A 135 0.45 0.39 10.88
CA PRO A 135 1.19 1.32 10.05
C PRO A 135 1.76 2.47 10.87
N THR A 136 2.93 2.98 10.45
CA THR A 136 3.53 4.18 11.05
C THR A 136 2.63 5.40 10.77
N TYR A 137 2.17 5.52 9.54
CA TYR A 137 1.33 6.61 9.06
C TYR A 137 0.09 6.06 8.37
N TYR A 138 -1.06 6.65 8.65
CA TYR A 138 -2.31 6.32 7.96
C TYR A 138 -3.23 7.54 7.91
N ALA A 139 -4.03 7.63 6.85
CA ALA A 139 -4.96 8.74 6.68
C ALA A 139 -6.26 8.51 7.44
N ALA A 140 -6.80 7.29 7.41
CA ALA A 140 -8.09 6.99 8.04
C ALA A 140 -8.13 5.56 8.62
N ILE A 141 -8.95 5.40 9.65
CA ILE A 141 -9.34 4.08 10.19
C ILE A 141 -10.71 3.71 9.63
N THR A 142 -10.87 2.46 9.22
CA THR A 142 -12.15 1.95 8.72
C THR A 142 -12.33 0.47 9.03
N ASP A 143 -13.59 0.02 9.07
CA ASP A 143 -14.00 -1.38 9.05
C ASP A 143 -14.69 -1.77 7.73
N ALA A 144 -14.97 -0.76 6.88
CA ALA A 144 -15.65 -0.93 5.61
C ALA A 144 -14.79 -1.64 4.56
N LEU A 145 -15.45 -2.23 3.56
CA LEU A 145 -14.79 -2.61 2.31
C LEU A 145 -14.57 -1.34 1.50
N ILE A 146 -13.34 -0.97 1.29
CA ILE A 146 -12.99 0.20 0.48
C ILE A 146 -12.83 -0.23 -0.98
N VAL A 147 -13.40 0.55 -1.88
CA VAL A 147 -13.19 0.44 -3.33
C VAL A 147 -12.57 1.75 -3.80
N TYR A 148 -11.31 1.69 -4.17
CA TYR A 148 -10.57 2.85 -4.64
C TYR A 148 -10.91 3.18 -6.11
N PRO A 149 -10.74 4.44 -6.55
CA PRO A 149 -11.08 4.83 -7.92
C PRO A 149 -10.24 4.13 -8.99
N TRP A 150 -9.05 3.62 -8.68
CA TRP A 150 -8.22 2.83 -9.60
C TRP A 150 -8.65 1.36 -9.70
N GLU A 151 -9.48 0.85 -8.78
CA GLU A 151 -10.00 -0.51 -8.80
C GLU A 151 -11.28 -0.63 -9.61
N THR A 152 -11.99 0.49 -9.84
CA THR A 152 -13.21 0.49 -10.64
C THR A 152 -12.87 0.10 -12.07
N GLY A 153 -13.38 -1.07 -12.46
CA GLY A 153 -13.00 -1.79 -13.67
C GLY A 153 -13.07 -0.96 -14.94
N ARG A 154 -11.95 -0.38 -15.29
CA ARG A 154 -11.77 0.27 -16.61
C ARG A 154 -11.76 -0.75 -17.77
N GLY A 155 -11.77 -2.04 -17.45
CA GLY A 155 -11.61 -3.08 -18.45
C GLY A 155 -12.88 -3.52 -19.17
N MET A 156 -14.06 -3.40 -18.58
CA MET A 156 -15.28 -4.01 -19.13
C MET A 156 -16.44 -3.03 -19.34
N GLN A 157 -16.40 -1.88 -18.72
CA GLN A 157 -17.41 -0.82 -18.88
C GLN A 157 -16.74 0.55 -18.80
N GLY A 158 -15.71 0.78 -19.64
CA GLY A 158 -15.01 2.04 -19.67
C GLY A 158 -16.01 3.19 -19.81
N VAL A 159 -16.15 4.01 -18.78
CA VAL A 159 -16.82 5.29 -18.94
C VAL A 159 -15.97 6.09 -19.92
N PRO A 160 -16.47 6.43 -21.11
CA PRO A 160 -15.72 7.24 -22.06
C PRO A 160 -15.37 8.57 -21.38
N LEU A 161 -14.10 8.88 -21.29
CA LEU A 161 -13.70 10.21 -20.85
C LEU A 161 -14.24 11.21 -21.88
N PRO A 162 -14.98 12.25 -21.47
CA PRO A 162 -15.48 13.25 -22.40
C PRO A 162 -14.31 13.83 -23.21
N GLY A 163 -14.34 13.69 -24.52
CA GLY A 163 -13.33 14.24 -25.43
C GLY A 163 -12.18 13.31 -25.83
N LEU A 164 -12.15 12.06 -25.35
CA LEU A 164 -11.22 11.04 -25.83
C LEU A 164 -11.94 10.00 -26.67
N THR A 165 -11.64 9.96 -27.95
CA THR A 165 -12.07 8.86 -28.84
C THR A 165 -11.19 7.65 -28.56
N PRO A 166 -11.75 6.45 -28.33
CA PRO A 166 -10.93 5.24 -28.24
C PRO A 166 -10.14 5.04 -29.56
N ILE A 167 -8.86 4.76 -29.44
CA ILE A 167 -7.99 4.39 -30.56
C ILE A 167 -8.30 2.95 -30.97
#